data_9f7f0095fc83be23b0fce7a6adbd4faa
#
_entry.id   9f7f0095fc83be23b0fce7a6adbd4faa
#
_cell.length_a   1.000
_cell.length_b   1.000
_cell.length_c   1.000
_cell.angle_alpha   90.00
_cell.angle_beta   90.00
_cell.angle_gamma   90.00
#
_symmetry.space_group_name_H-M   'P 1'
#
loop_
_entity.id
_entity.type
_entity.pdbx_description
1 polymer ?
#
loop_
_entity_poly.entity_id
_entity_poly.type
_entity_poly.pdbx_seq_one_letter_code
_entity_poly.pdbx_strand_id
1 'polypeptide(L)'
;MYLNQKLRGSLTKRCGERRNVMNDRMIKVNILGEQKEYPYGTTYEKIVQEYQSKYEYPIILLMKDCKLCELHKKLKKEGTIEFITTQDQIGYETYRRSVSLLLLKALHYVGGYDNIRKVTMHYSVSSGYYYTIDGDIVLDEKFLSKVKAYMLELVERHVPILKRSVGTEEAMELFHNHKMYDKEKLFYFRRVSRVNIYSLEEYEDYFYGFMASHTGYLKHFDLYLYDDGLVLQLPKRESPNEVPPFAPRPKIFQVQKESAQWSETIQADTVGDLNERITKEGANNLILIAEALQEAKISQIAEQIVQAGNRKFIMIAGPSSSGKTTFSHRLSIQLAAHGMKPHPIGVDNYFVNREDTPLDSNGNYNFECLEAIDVKQFNEDMSALLRGEEVELPRFNFKTGLREYKGDFLKLGEEDVLVIEGIHCLNDKLSSSLPSESKFKIYISALTQLNIDEHNRIPTTDGRLIRRIVRDARTRGASAKATIGMWNSVRRGEEENIFPYQESADVMFNSALIYELAVLKLYAEPLLFSITKEEPEYAEAKRLLKFLDYFLGVPSESIPSNSILREFVGNGCFDV
;
A
#
# COMPACT_ATOMS: atom_id res chain seq x y z
N MET A 1 -42.21 -48.79 -18.42
CA MET A 1 -40.86 -49.05 -17.87
C MET A 1 -39.75 -49.22 -18.90
N TYR A 2 -40.03 -49.56 -20.14
CA TYR A 2 -39.04 -49.80 -21.21
C TYR A 2 -38.51 -48.57 -21.92
N LEU A 3 -39.23 -47.43 -21.91
CA LEU A 3 -38.75 -46.18 -22.55
C LEU A 3 -37.67 -45.41 -21.75
N ASN A 4 -37.65 -45.58 -20.42
CA ASN A 4 -36.69 -44.84 -19.57
C ASN A 4 -35.28 -45.48 -19.53
N GLN A 5 -35.12 -46.74 -19.90
CA GLN A 5 -33.80 -47.40 -19.94
C GLN A 5 -33.05 -47.07 -21.23
N LYS A 6 -33.72 -46.91 -22.39
CA LYS A 6 -33.08 -46.48 -23.65
C LYS A 6 -32.58 -45.06 -23.65
N LEU A 7 -33.28 -44.13 -22.98
CA LEU A 7 -32.87 -42.74 -22.86
C LEU A 7 -31.64 -42.57 -21.90
N ARG A 8 -31.55 -43.33 -20.83
CA ARG A 8 -30.36 -43.30 -19.94
C ARG A 8 -29.13 -43.91 -20.59
N GLY A 9 -29.26 -45.00 -21.39
CA GLY A 9 -28.14 -45.61 -22.11
C GLY A 9 -27.59 -44.73 -23.24
N SER A 10 -28.42 -43.91 -23.89
CA SER A 10 -27.97 -43.00 -24.95
C SER A 10 -27.34 -41.72 -24.42
N LEU A 11 -27.78 -41.23 -23.26
CA LEU A 11 -27.19 -40.07 -22.57
C LEU A 11 -25.80 -40.39 -21.98
N THR A 12 -25.63 -41.57 -21.39
CA THR A 12 -24.34 -42.04 -20.85
C THR A 12 -23.30 -42.31 -21.94
N LYS A 13 -23.70 -42.91 -23.11
CA LYS A 13 -22.82 -43.05 -24.27
C LYS A 13 -22.42 -41.72 -24.88
N ARG A 14 -23.36 -40.80 -25.10
CA ARG A 14 -23.04 -39.43 -25.61
C ARG A 14 -22.20 -38.62 -24.64
N CYS A 15 -22.33 -38.80 -23.34
CA CYS A 15 -21.49 -38.13 -22.35
C CYS A 15 -20.07 -38.73 -22.29
N GLY A 16 -19.94 -40.07 -22.47
CA GLY A 16 -18.65 -40.76 -22.57
C GLY A 16 -17.91 -40.43 -23.86
N GLU A 17 -18.61 -40.40 -24.99
CA GLU A 17 -18.02 -40.03 -26.29
C GLU A 17 -17.60 -38.56 -26.32
N ARG A 18 -18.37 -37.64 -25.72
CA ARG A 18 -17.97 -36.23 -25.59
C ARG A 18 -16.76 -36.05 -24.68
N ARG A 19 -16.60 -36.84 -23.61
CA ARG A 19 -15.41 -36.82 -22.76
C ARG A 19 -14.17 -37.32 -23.46
N ASN A 20 -14.26 -38.38 -24.27
CA ASN A 20 -13.12 -38.91 -25.06
C ASN A 20 -12.71 -37.95 -26.18
N VAL A 21 -13.64 -37.36 -26.91
CA VAL A 21 -13.34 -36.39 -27.98
C VAL A 21 -12.77 -35.09 -27.46
N MET A 22 -13.07 -34.69 -26.16
CA MET A 22 -12.46 -33.53 -25.55
C MET A 22 -11.01 -33.79 -25.08
N ASN A 23 -10.64 -35.00 -24.72
CA ASN A 23 -9.28 -35.33 -24.25
C ASN A 23 -8.24 -35.36 -25.40
N ASP A 24 -8.67 -35.61 -26.66
CA ASP A 24 -7.78 -35.64 -27.81
C ASP A 24 -7.59 -34.28 -28.49
N ARG A 25 -8.25 -33.23 -27.97
CA ARG A 25 -8.13 -31.88 -28.53
C ARG A 25 -6.82 -31.23 -28.11
N MET A 26 -5.96 -30.91 -29.07
CA MET A 26 -4.77 -30.10 -28.86
C MET A 26 -5.12 -28.61 -28.89
N ILE A 27 -4.51 -27.84 -28.04
CA ILE A 27 -4.68 -26.37 -27.94
C ILE A 27 -3.34 -25.71 -28.28
N LYS A 28 -3.38 -24.84 -29.29
CA LYS A 28 -2.22 -24.04 -29.69
C LYS A 28 -2.07 -22.84 -28.80
N VAL A 29 -0.86 -22.61 -28.31
CA VAL A 29 -0.49 -21.44 -27.53
C VAL A 29 0.82 -20.85 -28.03
N ASN A 30 0.93 -19.53 -27.97
CA ASN A 30 2.19 -18.84 -28.23
C ASN A 30 2.89 -18.60 -26.88
N ILE A 31 4.11 -19.12 -26.73
CA ILE A 31 4.93 -18.97 -25.53
C ILE A 31 6.32 -18.51 -25.96
N LEU A 32 6.77 -17.34 -25.49
CA LEU A 32 8.07 -16.74 -25.84
C LEU A 32 8.27 -16.58 -27.38
N GLY A 33 7.19 -16.32 -28.12
CA GLY A 33 7.23 -16.19 -29.59
C GLY A 33 7.14 -17.51 -30.35
N GLU A 34 7.18 -18.67 -29.68
CA GLU A 34 7.08 -19.99 -30.27
C GLU A 34 5.66 -20.57 -30.15
N GLN A 35 5.14 -21.20 -31.19
CA GLN A 35 3.90 -21.96 -31.11
C GLN A 35 4.16 -23.35 -30.53
N LYS A 36 3.38 -23.69 -29.49
CA LYS A 36 3.37 -25.01 -28.82
C LYS A 36 1.96 -25.55 -28.76
N GLU A 37 1.84 -26.88 -28.76
CA GLU A 37 0.56 -27.55 -28.65
C GLU A 37 0.49 -28.38 -27.37
N TYR A 38 -0.59 -28.24 -26.61
CA TYR A 38 -0.85 -28.99 -25.39
C TYR A 38 -2.23 -29.64 -25.41
N PRO A 39 -2.40 -30.81 -24.80
CA PRO A 39 -3.72 -31.42 -24.63
C PRO A 39 -4.68 -30.49 -23.90
N TYR A 40 -5.95 -30.47 -24.33
CA TYR A 40 -7.01 -29.75 -23.62
C TYR A 40 -7.07 -30.17 -22.14
N GLY A 41 -7.08 -29.19 -21.26
CA GLY A 41 -7.13 -29.45 -19.82
C GLY A 41 -5.77 -29.63 -19.14
N THR A 42 -4.65 -29.50 -19.87
CA THR A 42 -3.31 -29.39 -19.26
C THR A 42 -3.29 -28.24 -18.25
N THR A 43 -2.81 -28.48 -17.03
CA THR A 43 -2.67 -27.43 -16.02
C THR A 43 -1.55 -26.48 -16.44
N TYR A 44 -1.69 -25.21 -16.09
CA TYR A 44 -0.61 -24.26 -16.33
C TYR A 44 0.66 -24.60 -15.52
N GLU A 45 0.52 -25.26 -14.37
CA GLU A 45 1.63 -25.80 -13.60
C GLU A 45 2.55 -26.72 -14.43
N LYS A 46 1.97 -27.66 -15.20
CA LYS A 46 2.74 -28.54 -16.08
C LYS A 46 3.46 -27.78 -17.18
N ILE A 47 2.81 -26.75 -17.75
CA ILE A 47 3.43 -25.89 -18.76
C ILE A 47 4.61 -25.13 -18.15
N VAL A 48 4.44 -24.53 -16.97
CA VAL A 48 5.50 -23.80 -16.26
C VAL A 48 6.71 -24.69 -15.96
N GLN A 49 6.53 -25.95 -15.57
CA GLN A 49 7.63 -26.87 -15.30
C GLN A 49 8.58 -27.06 -16.48
N GLU A 50 8.07 -27.00 -17.72
CA GLU A 50 8.89 -27.09 -18.95
C GLU A 50 9.76 -25.85 -19.18
N TYR A 51 9.36 -24.69 -18.64
CA TYR A 51 10.02 -23.40 -18.86
C TYR A 51 10.77 -22.88 -17.64
N GLN A 52 10.58 -23.43 -16.45
CA GLN A 52 11.19 -22.93 -15.21
C GLN A 52 12.71 -22.80 -15.31
N SER A 53 13.37 -23.71 -16.01
CA SER A 53 14.84 -23.66 -16.18
C SER A 53 15.36 -22.46 -16.97
N LYS A 54 14.49 -21.75 -17.69
CA LYS A 54 14.82 -20.54 -18.44
C LYS A 54 14.70 -19.26 -17.58
N TYR A 55 14.24 -19.37 -16.35
CA TYR A 55 14.00 -18.26 -15.43
C TYR A 55 14.80 -18.47 -14.15
N GLU A 56 15.45 -17.41 -13.70
CA GLU A 56 16.24 -17.40 -12.46
C GLU A 56 15.35 -17.56 -11.22
N TYR A 57 14.17 -16.94 -11.25
CA TYR A 57 13.22 -16.95 -10.14
C TYR A 57 12.00 -17.83 -10.43
N PRO A 58 11.35 -18.37 -9.39
CA PRO A 58 10.16 -19.23 -9.56
C PRO A 58 9.05 -18.52 -10.33
N ILE A 59 8.52 -19.19 -11.37
CA ILE A 59 7.31 -18.75 -12.07
C ILE A 59 6.11 -19.12 -11.19
N ILE A 60 5.38 -18.13 -10.68
CA ILE A 60 4.30 -18.33 -9.69
C ILE A 60 2.90 -18.08 -10.27
N LEU A 61 2.82 -17.31 -11.34
CA LEU A 61 1.59 -17.02 -12.10
C LEU A 61 1.91 -17.01 -13.60
N LEU A 62 0.88 -16.88 -14.40
CA LEU A 62 1.01 -16.52 -15.82
C LEU A 62 -0.07 -15.53 -16.25
N MET A 63 0.23 -14.80 -17.31
CA MET A 63 -0.73 -13.98 -18.04
C MET A 63 -1.12 -14.69 -19.34
N LYS A 64 -2.43 -14.87 -19.55
CA LYS A 64 -2.96 -15.40 -20.81
C LYS A 64 -3.89 -14.39 -21.43
N ASP A 65 -3.54 -13.89 -22.63
CA ASP A 65 -4.32 -12.89 -23.34
C ASP A 65 -4.72 -11.70 -22.42
N CYS A 66 -3.74 -11.07 -21.77
CA CYS A 66 -3.90 -9.98 -20.80
C CYS A 66 -4.74 -10.34 -19.55
N LYS A 67 -4.91 -11.63 -19.26
CA LYS A 67 -5.62 -12.10 -18.08
C LYS A 67 -4.73 -12.94 -17.18
N LEU A 68 -4.59 -12.51 -15.91
CA LEU A 68 -3.83 -13.24 -14.90
C LEU A 68 -4.49 -14.59 -14.58
N CYS A 69 -3.66 -15.61 -14.47
CA CYS A 69 -4.08 -16.98 -14.19
C CYS A 69 -3.17 -17.64 -13.16
N GLU A 70 -3.78 -18.28 -12.17
CA GLU A 70 -3.11 -19.16 -11.21
C GLU A 70 -2.76 -20.50 -11.85
N LEU A 71 -1.66 -21.12 -11.43
CA LEU A 71 -1.07 -22.28 -12.12
C LEU A 71 -1.91 -23.57 -12.00
N HIS A 72 -2.77 -23.67 -11.01
CA HIS A 72 -3.71 -24.81 -10.89
C HIS A 72 -4.79 -24.82 -11.98
N LYS A 73 -5.00 -23.69 -12.69
CA LYS A 73 -6.00 -23.62 -13.76
C LYS A 73 -5.59 -24.43 -14.98
N LYS A 74 -6.59 -24.81 -15.78
CA LYS A 74 -6.44 -25.66 -16.96
C LYS A 74 -6.51 -24.85 -18.24
N LEU A 75 -5.64 -25.17 -19.19
CA LEU A 75 -5.66 -24.65 -20.54
C LEU A 75 -6.90 -25.14 -21.30
N LYS A 76 -7.74 -24.24 -21.77
CA LYS A 76 -9.02 -24.54 -22.46
C LYS A 76 -9.17 -23.88 -23.81
N LYS A 77 -8.38 -22.84 -24.09
CA LYS A 77 -8.45 -22.03 -25.32
C LYS A 77 -7.06 -21.66 -25.79
N GLU A 78 -6.93 -21.45 -27.07
CA GLU A 78 -5.73 -20.87 -27.69
C GLU A 78 -5.45 -19.47 -27.13
N GLY A 79 -4.24 -18.97 -27.32
CA GLY A 79 -3.83 -17.63 -26.92
C GLY A 79 -2.35 -17.51 -26.61
N THR A 80 -1.92 -16.34 -26.18
CA THR A 80 -0.53 -16.06 -25.79
C THR A 80 -0.37 -16.22 -24.27
N ILE A 81 0.72 -16.85 -23.87
CA ILE A 81 1.10 -17.06 -22.46
C ILE A 81 2.40 -16.32 -22.19
N GLU A 82 2.39 -15.52 -21.13
CA GLU A 82 3.54 -14.83 -20.56
C GLU A 82 3.71 -15.30 -19.11
N PHE A 83 4.94 -15.59 -18.70
CA PHE A 83 5.22 -16.08 -17.36
C PHE A 83 5.49 -14.92 -16.40
N ILE A 84 5.04 -15.08 -15.17
CA ILE A 84 5.21 -14.10 -14.08
C ILE A 84 5.96 -14.77 -12.94
N THR A 85 7.13 -14.25 -12.63
CA THR A 85 8.02 -14.74 -11.58
C THR A 85 7.78 -14.06 -10.24
N THR A 86 8.40 -14.55 -9.19
CA THR A 86 8.39 -13.90 -7.87
C THR A 86 9.10 -12.54 -7.84
N GLN A 87 9.88 -12.17 -8.87
CA GLN A 87 10.50 -10.85 -9.02
C GLN A 87 9.53 -9.81 -9.61
N ASP A 88 8.54 -10.25 -10.37
CA ASP A 88 7.50 -9.36 -10.88
C ASP A 88 6.60 -8.88 -9.73
N GLN A 89 6.14 -7.63 -9.77
CA GLN A 89 5.34 -7.03 -8.69
C GLN A 89 4.14 -7.91 -8.29
N ILE A 90 3.36 -8.37 -9.26
CA ILE A 90 2.17 -9.21 -9.01
C ILE A 90 2.55 -10.60 -8.49
N GLY A 91 3.65 -11.16 -8.99
CA GLY A 91 4.19 -12.44 -8.51
C GLY A 91 4.70 -12.34 -7.07
N TYR A 92 5.42 -11.27 -6.74
CA TYR A 92 5.88 -10.96 -5.40
C TYR A 92 4.71 -10.83 -4.40
N GLU A 93 3.67 -10.09 -4.76
CA GLU A 93 2.46 -9.96 -3.94
C GLU A 93 1.72 -11.30 -3.77
N THR A 94 1.71 -12.14 -4.82
CA THR A 94 1.15 -13.50 -4.75
C THR A 94 1.91 -14.37 -3.77
N TYR A 95 3.25 -14.31 -3.81
CA TYR A 95 4.11 -15.00 -2.86
C TYR A 95 3.81 -14.57 -1.42
N ARG A 96 3.81 -13.27 -1.14
CA ARG A 96 3.57 -12.72 0.21
C ARG A 96 2.23 -13.17 0.78
N ARG A 97 1.14 -13.08 -0.01
CA ARG A 97 -0.20 -13.55 0.41
C ARG A 97 -0.23 -15.04 0.70
N SER A 98 0.46 -15.83 -0.12
CA SER A 98 0.49 -17.28 0.06
C SER A 98 1.25 -17.68 1.31
N VAL A 99 2.37 -17.00 1.64
CA VAL A 99 3.09 -17.23 2.90
C VAL A 99 2.25 -16.77 4.11
N SER A 100 1.45 -15.69 3.96
CA SER A 100 0.51 -15.27 5.02
C SER A 100 -0.55 -16.35 5.31
N LEU A 101 -1.14 -16.95 4.28
CA LEU A 101 -2.06 -18.09 4.46
C LEU A 101 -1.36 -19.28 5.16
N LEU A 102 -0.12 -19.59 4.76
CA LEU A 102 0.68 -20.65 5.37
C LEU A 102 0.94 -20.37 6.86
N LEU A 103 1.28 -19.12 7.22
CA LEU A 103 1.46 -18.70 8.61
C LEU A 103 0.17 -18.86 9.42
N LEU A 104 -0.96 -18.35 8.93
CA LEU A 104 -2.24 -18.44 9.62
C LEU A 104 -2.65 -19.88 9.90
N LYS A 105 -2.53 -20.78 8.90
CA LYS A 105 -2.74 -22.23 9.08
C LYS A 105 -1.82 -22.78 10.17
N ALA A 106 -0.54 -22.43 10.15
CA ALA A 106 0.44 -22.94 11.10
C ALA A 106 0.19 -22.43 12.54
N LEU A 107 -0.18 -21.16 12.70
CA LEU A 107 -0.54 -20.60 14.00
C LEU A 107 -1.71 -21.35 14.63
N HIS A 108 -2.80 -21.52 13.88
CA HIS A 108 -3.98 -22.23 14.37
C HIS A 108 -3.71 -23.72 14.65
N TYR A 109 -2.88 -24.37 13.85
CA TYR A 109 -2.52 -25.77 14.07
C TYR A 109 -1.67 -25.96 15.34
N VAL A 110 -0.64 -25.13 15.54
CA VAL A 110 0.28 -25.23 16.67
C VAL A 110 -0.34 -24.70 17.96
N GLY A 111 -1.10 -23.60 17.90
CA GLY A 111 -1.77 -22.99 19.04
C GLY A 111 -3.07 -23.68 19.44
N GLY A 112 -3.68 -24.42 18.50
CA GLY A 112 -5.02 -25.00 18.65
C GLY A 112 -6.13 -24.01 18.21
N TYR A 113 -7.04 -24.51 17.39
CA TYR A 113 -8.15 -23.71 16.82
C TYR A 113 -9.06 -23.05 17.87
N ASP A 114 -9.22 -23.69 19.03
CA ASP A 114 -10.04 -23.16 20.13
C ASP A 114 -9.29 -22.17 21.02
N ASN A 115 -7.95 -22.21 21.01
CA ASN A 115 -7.12 -21.35 21.85
C ASN A 115 -6.78 -20.01 21.17
N ILE A 116 -6.84 -19.94 19.85
CA ILE A 116 -6.60 -18.71 19.09
C ILE A 116 -7.96 -18.13 18.67
N ARG A 117 -8.33 -17.02 19.27
CA ARG A 117 -9.58 -16.30 18.96
C ARG A 117 -9.44 -15.44 17.71
N LYS A 118 -8.29 -14.76 17.56
CA LYS A 118 -8.06 -13.79 16.49
C LYS A 118 -6.57 -13.70 16.16
N VAL A 119 -6.25 -13.63 14.88
CA VAL A 119 -4.93 -13.23 14.39
C VAL A 119 -5.10 -12.00 13.52
N THR A 120 -4.39 -10.92 13.80
CA THR A 120 -4.50 -9.69 13.02
C THR A 120 -3.18 -9.37 12.35
N MET A 121 -3.21 -9.21 11.02
CA MET A 121 -2.13 -8.63 10.24
C MET A 121 -2.23 -7.11 10.34
N HIS A 122 -1.20 -6.43 10.84
CA HIS A 122 -1.20 -4.98 11.00
C HIS A 122 -0.47 -4.28 9.85
N TYR A 123 0.78 -3.94 10.03
CA TYR A 123 1.57 -3.11 9.12
C TYR A 123 2.92 -3.76 8.78
N SER A 124 3.62 -3.16 7.83
CA SER A 124 4.93 -3.67 7.43
C SER A 124 5.99 -3.30 8.47
N VAL A 125 6.78 -4.30 8.90
CA VAL A 125 7.96 -4.15 9.74
C VAL A 125 9.12 -4.83 9.05
N SER A 126 10.27 -4.15 8.94
CA SER A 126 11.39 -4.64 8.14
C SER A 126 10.97 -4.91 6.69
N SER A 127 11.17 -6.11 6.15
CA SER A 127 10.66 -6.54 4.84
C SER A 127 9.41 -7.44 4.95
N GLY A 128 8.78 -7.50 6.12
CA GLY A 128 7.67 -8.40 6.41
C GLY A 128 6.41 -7.70 6.91
N TYR A 129 5.58 -8.48 7.61
CA TYR A 129 4.35 -8.04 8.23
C TYR A 129 4.34 -8.35 9.72
N TYR A 130 3.86 -7.41 10.50
CA TYR A 130 3.62 -7.57 11.93
C TYR A 130 2.24 -8.17 12.18
N TYR A 131 2.17 -9.16 13.06
CA TYR A 131 0.94 -9.83 13.47
C TYR A 131 0.80 -9.81 14.99
N THR A 132 -0.42 -9.68 15.47
CA THR A 132 -0.80 -9.94 16.85
C THR A 132 -1.74 -11.13 16.93
N ILE A 133 -1.71 -11.83 18.05
CA ILE A 133 -2.55 -12.99 18.33
C ILE A 133 -3.35 -12.71 19.61
N ASP A 134 -4.65 -12.74 19.50
CA ASP A 134 -5.54 -12.80 20.66
C ASP A 134 -5.94 -14.25 20.92
N GLY A 135 -5.65 -14.75 22.10
CA GLY A 135 -5.89 -16.13 22.43
C GLY A 135 -5.26 -16.57 23.75
N ASP A 136 -5.53 -17.78 24.14
CA ASP A 136 -5.02 -18.38 25.39
C ASP A 136 -3.73 -19.17 25.09
N ILE A 137 -2.76 -18.48 24.46
CA ILE A 137 -1.44 -19.01 24.12
C ILE A 137 -0.32 -18.16 24.73
N VAL A 138 0.85 -18.78 24.94
CA VAL A 138 2.08 -18.06 25.27
C VAL A 138 2.88 -17.88 23.99
N LEU A 139 2.97 -16.65 23.51
CA LEU A 139 3.78 -16.29 22.34
C LEU A 139 5.24 -16.12 22.77
N ASP A 140 6.03 -17.19 22.64
CA ASP A 140 7.45 -17.25 22.97
C ASP A 140 8.28 -17.85 21.83
N GLU A 141 9.59 -17.83 21.94
CA GLU A 141 10.52 -18.42 20.96
C GLU A 141 10.26 -19.90 20.70
N LYS A 142 9.81 -20.65 21.70
CA LYS A 142 9.49 -22.07 21.58
C LYS A 142 8.23 -22.30 20.74
N PHE A 143 7.20 -21.46 20.96
CA PHE A 143 5.99 -21.49 20.15
C PHE A 143 6.32 -21.12 18.70
N LEU A 144 7.07 -20.04 18.51
CA LEU A 144 7.45 -19.54 17.18
C LEU A 144 8.28 -20.58 16.40
N SER A 145 9.23 -21.25 17.08
CA SER A 145 10.02 -22.32 16.48
C SER A 145 9.16 -23.50 16.01
N LYS A 146 8.11 -23.88 16.77
CA LYS A 146 7.17 -24.93 16.35
C LYS A 146 6.34 -24.48 15.14
N VAL A 147 5.86 -23.24 15.13
CA VAL A 147 5.13 -22.66 13.99
C VAL A 147 5.99 -22.69 12.74
N LYS A 148 7.24 -22.23 12.82
CA LYS A 148 8.20 -22.24 11.70
C LYS A 148 8.47 -23.67 11.21
N ALA A 149 8.69 -24.62 12.11
CA ALA A 149 8.92 -26.01 11.76
C ALA A 149 7.73 -26.61 11.00
N TYR A 150 6.51 -26.35 11.44
CA TYR A 150 5.30 -26.84 10.76
C TYR A 150 5.09 -26.15 9.39
N MET A 151 5.37 -24.85 9.27
CA MET A 151 5.37 -24.17 7.98
C MET A 151 6.34 -24.83 6.99
N LEU A 152 7.56 -25.13 7.41
CA LEU A 152 8.56 -25.81 6.57
C LEU A 152 8.13 -27.23 6.20
N GLU A 153 7.52 -27.99 7.11
CA GLU A 153 6.93 -29.30 6.81
C GLU A 153 5.88 -29.20 5.68
N LEU A 154 4.96 -28.25 5.78
CA LEU A 154 3.94 -28.03 4.74
C LEU A 154 4.57 -27.63 3.40
N VAL A 155 5.68 -26.86 3.41
CA VAL A 155 6.44 -26.51 2.20
C VAL A 155 7.05 -27.75 1.55
N GLU A 156 7.68 -28.63 2.33
CA GLU A 156 8.29 -29.87 1.84
C GLU A 156 7.23 -30.85 1.27
N ARG A 157 6.04 -30.88 1.86
CA ARG A 157 4.93 -31.73 1.41
C ARG A 157 4.26 -31.21 0.13
N HIS A 158 4.57 -30.01 -0.35
CA HIS A 158 3.95 -29.37 -1.52
C HIS A 158 2.42 -29.37 -1.46
N VAL A 159 1.86 -29.02 -0.30
CA VAL A 159 0.40 -29.07 -0.06
C VAL A 159 -0.31 -28.10 -1.02
N PRO A 160 -1.33 -28.56 -1.79
CA PRO A 160 -2.08 -27.70 -2.70
C PRO A 160 -2.82 -26.57 -1.98
N ILE A 161 -2.75 -25.35 -2.53
CA ILE A 161 -3.60 -24.24 -2.15
C ILE A 161 -4.81 -24.26 -3.09
N LEU A 162 -5.95 -24.71 -2.58
CA LEU A 162 -7.15 -24.87 -3.38
C LEU A 162 -7.96 -23.58 -3.40
N LYS A 163 -8.68 -23.37 -4.49
CA LYS A 163 -9.58 -22.23 -4.68
C LYS A 163 -10.96 -22.70 -5.08
N ARG A 164 -11.97 -22.31 -4.34
CA ARG A 164 -13.37 -22.48 -4.73
C ARG A 164 -14.10 -21.13 -4.82
N SER A 165 -15.04 -21.04 -5.72
CA SER A 165 -15.88 -19.85 -5.86
C SER A 165 -17.28 -20.20 -5.36
N VAL A 166 -17.76 -19.50 -4.35
CA VAL A 166 -19.04 -19.73 -3.66
C VAL A 166 -19.97 -18.53 -3.82
N GLY A 167 -21.25 -18.70 -3.51
CA GLY A 167 -22.19 -17.58 -3.37
C GLY A 167 -21.77 -16.66 -2.22
N THR A 168 -22.16 -15.38 -2.27
CA THR A 168 -21.81 -14.44 -1.20
C THR A 168 -22.46 -14.82 0.12
N GLU A 169 -23.70 -15.28 0.11
CA GLU A 169 -24.40 -15.78 1.30
C GLU A 169 -23.71 -17.01 1.90
N GLU A 170 -23.32 -18.00 1.05
CA GLU A 170 -22.53 -19.16 1.47
C GLU A 170 -21.18 -18.76 2.09
N ALA A 171 -20.53 -17.72 1.54
CA ALA A 171 -19.28 -17.21 2.09
C ALA A 171 -19.49 -16.57 3.47
N MET A 172 -20.54 -15.78 3.67
CA MET A 172 -20.86 -15.17 4.96
C MET A 172 -21.16 -16.24 6.03
N GLU A 173 -21.93 -17.27 5.69
CA GLU A 173 -22.20 -18.41 6.59
C GLU A 173 -20.91 -19.17 6.95
N LEU A 174 -20.03 -19.38 5.98
CA LEU A 174 -18.71 -20.00 6.21
C LEU A 174 -17.89 -19.16 7.22
N PHE A 175 -17.77 -17.85 7.00
CA PHE A 175 -17.00 -16.97 7.88
C PHE A 175 -17.61 -16.88 9.27
N HIS A 176 -18.94 -16.84 9.38
CA HIS A 176 -19.63 -16.90 10.66
C HIS A 176 -19.28 -18.19 11.43
N ASN A 177 -19.34 -19.34 10.77
CA ASN A 177 -19.02 -20.64 11.37
C ASN A 177 -17.55 -20.75 11.80
N HIS A 178 -16.66 -20.08 11.09
CA HIS A 178 -15.22 -20.00 11.43
C HIS A 178 -14.89 -18.85 12.40
N LYS A 179 -15.91 -18.13 12.94
CA LYS A 179 -15.74 -16.98 13.82
C LYS A 179 -14.96 -15.82 13.20
N MET A 180 -14.91 -15.73 11.87
CA MET A 180 -14.29 -14.65 11.10
C MET A 180 -15.32 -13.53 10.84
N TYR A 181 -15.79 -12.89 11.91
CA TYR A 181 -16.87 -11.91 11.86
C TYR A 181 -16.53 -10.65 11.08
N ASP A 182 -15.27 -10.29 10.99
CA ASP A 182 -14.75 -9.20 10.17
C ASP A 182 -15.04 -9.44 8.67
N LYS A 183 -14.85 -10.68 8.19
CA LYS A 183 -15.13 -11.08 6.80
C LYS A 183 -16.63 -11.22 6.53
N GLU A 184 -17.39 -11.79 7.46
CA GLU A 184 -18.85 -11.81 7.38
C GLU A 184 -19.39 -10.40 7.19
N LYS A 185 -18.97 -9.45 8.03
CA LYS A 185 -19.34 -8.04 7.96
C LYS A 185 -18.87 -7.39 6.65
N LEU A 186 -17.63 -7.66 6.21
CA LEU A 186 -17.09 -7.15 4.96
C LEU A 186 -17.97 -7.54 3.76
N PHE A 187 -18.37 -8.81 3.68
CA PHE A 187 -19.17 -9.33 2.57
C PHE A 187 -20.64 -8.93 2.63
N TYR A 188 -21.16 -8.58 3.78
CA TYR A 188 -22.49 -7.99 3.92
C TYR A 188 -22.64 -6.69 3.09
N PHE A 189 -21.57 -5.88 3.01
CA PHE A 189 -21.59 -4.62 2.25
C PHE A 189 -21.14 -4.77 0.78
N ARG A 190 -20.67 -5.96 0.37
CA ARG A 190 -20.18 -6.20 -0.99
C ARG A 190 -21.31 -6.52 -1.97
N ARG A 191 -21.35 -5.79 -3.10
CA ARG A 191 -22.29 -6.03 -4.19
C ARG A 191 -21.77 -7.04 -5.21
N VAL A 192 -21.30 -8.20 -4.74
CA VAL A 192 -20.78 -9.28 -5.58
C VAL A 192 -21.61 -10.54 -5.37
N SER A 193 -21.87 -11.30 -6.43
CA SER A 193 -22.62 -12.54 -6.32
C SER A 193 -21.78 -13.75 -5.93
N ARG A 194 -20.46 -13.65 -6.04
CA ARG A 194 -19.54 -14.74 -5.77
C ARG A 194 -18.26 -14.28 -5.10
N VAL A 195 -17.75 -15.10 -4.18
CA VAL A 195 -16.51 -14.92 -3.42
C VAL A 195 -15.58 -16.08 -3.69
N ASN A 196 -14.27 -15.82 -3.78
CA ASN A 196 -13.27 -16.87 -3.88
C ASN A 196 -12.72 -17.18 -2.50
N ILE A 197 -12.88 -18.43 -2.07
CA ILE A 197 -12.32 -18.96 -0.83
C ILE A 197 -11.08 -19.76 -1.20
N TYR A 198 -10.00 -19.55 -0.46
CA TYR A 198 -8.79 -20.35 -0.53
C TYR A 198 -8.72 -21.30 0.65
N SER A 199 -8.24 -22.52 0.42
CA SER A 199 -8.02 -23.48 1.48
C SER A 199 -6.63 -24.10 1.40
N LEU A 200 -6.06 -24.32 2.58
CA LEU A 200 -4.83 -25.05 2.81
C LEU A 200 -5.15 -26.15 3.82
N GLU A 201 -5.30 -27.38 3.32
CA GLU A 201 -5.93 -28.48 4.04
C GLU A 201 -7.34 -28.07 4.54
N GLU A 202 -7.63 -28.19 5.84
CA GLU A 202 -8.92 -27.80 6.45
C GLU A 202 -9.04 -26.31 6.78
N TYR A 203 -7.95 -25.52 6.69
CA TYR A 203 -8.00 -24.09 6.96
C TYR A 203 -8.52 -23.32 5.73
N GLU A 204 -9.62 -22.62 5.86
CA GLU A 204 -10.25 -21.85 4.80
C GLU A 204 -10.23 -20.37 5.13
N ASP A 205 -9.92 -19.53 4.12
CA ASP A 205 -9.83 -18.10 4.29
C ASP A 205 -10.11 -17.35 2.98
N TYR A 206 -10.30 -16.04 3.11
CA TYR A 206 -10.40 -15.10 2.01
C TYR A 206 -9.12 -14.29 1.85
N PHE A 207 -8.62 -14.20 0.63
CA PHE A 207 -7.53 -13.30 0.29
C PHE A 207 -7.85 -12.47 -0.95
N TYR A 208 -7.54 -11.18 -0.86
CA TYR A 208 -7.67 -10.24 -1.96
C TYR A 208 -6.52 -10.38 -2.94
N GLY A 209 -6.68 -11.24 -3.96
CA GLY A 209 -5.68 -11.43 -5.01
C GLY A 209 -5.50 -12.88 -5.44
N PHE A 210 -4.34 -13.16 -6.05
CA PHE A 210 -3.95 -14.48 -6.51
C PHE A 210 -3.07 -15.18 -5.48
N MET A 211 -3.07 -16.52 -5.51
CA MET A 211 -2.27 -17.37 -4.63
C MET A 211 -1.38 -18.32 -5.43
N ALA A 212 -0.29 -18.79 -4.83
CA ALA A 212 0.49 -19.88 -5.36
C ALA A 212 -0.36 -21.16 -5.50
N SER A 213 0.02 -22.07 -6.40
CA SER A 213 -0.72 -23.33 -6.60
C SER A 213 -0.53 -24.32 -5.45
N HIS A 214 0.62 -24.30 -4.76
CA HIS A 214 0.93 -25.14 -3.61
C HIS A 214 2.04 -24.53 -2.75
N THR A 215 2.20 -25.03 -1.54
CA THR A 215 3.16 -24.52 -0.54
C THR A 215 4.63 -24.69 -0.95
N GLY A 216 4.96 -25.61 -1.84
CA GLY A 216 6.34 -25.85 -2.32
C GLY A 216 7.02 -24.63 -2.99
N TYR A 217 6.26 -23.61 -3.37
CA TYR A 217 6.81 -22.31 -3.79
C TYR A 217 7.30 -21.43 -2.64
N LEU A 218 6.85 -21.69 -1.40
CA LEU A 218 6.93 -20.77 -0.25
C LEU A 218 8.15 -21.09 0.63
N LYS A 219 9.34 -21.14 0.04
CA LYS A 219 10.57 -21.62 0.71
C LYS A 219 11.28 -20.58 1.57
N HIS A 220 11.08 -19.30 1.28
CA HIS A 220 11.89 -18.21 1.82
C HIS A 220 11.05 -17.32 2.73
N PHE A 221 11.14 -17.53 4.03
CA PHE A 221 10.52 -16.70 5.08
C PHE A 221 11.28 -16.92 6.39
N ASP A 222 11.08 -16.01 7.32
CA ASP A 222 11.50 -16.17 8.71
C ASP A 222 10.46 -15.58 9.66
N LEU A 223 10.55 -15.96 10.95
CA LEU A 223 9.65 -15.48 12.01
C LEU A 223 10.47 -14.90 13.14
N TYR A 224 10.06 -13.75 13.63
CA TYR A 224 10.69 -13.04 14.77
C TYR A 224 9.64 -12.59 15.77
N LEU A 225 9.93 -12.73 17.06
CA LEU A 225 9.17 -12.02 18.08
C LEU A 225 9.49 -10.53 17.99
N TYR A 226 8.48 -9.70 18.08
CA TYR A 226 8.66 -8.25 18.08
C TYR A 226 7.52 -7.59 18.85
N ASP A 227 7.86 -6.73 19.83
CA ASP A 227 6.89 -6.08 20.73
C ASP A 227 5.95 -7.14 21.35
N ASP A 228 4.64 -6.99 21.27
CA ASP A 228 3.64 -7.92 21.80
C ASP A 228 3.14 -8.95 20.75
N GLY A 229 3.81 -9.06 19.62
CA GLY A 229 3.42 -9.91 18.49
C GLY A 229 4.59 -10.61 17.81
N LEU A 230 4.40 -10.92 16.54
CA LEU A 230 5.41 -11.55 15.70
C LEU A 230 5.53 -10.86 14.34
N VAL A 231 6.69 -10.98 13.71
CA VAL A 231 6.92 -10.54 12.33
C VAL A 231 7.16 -11.75 11.44
N LEU A 232 6.36 -11.86 10.38
CA LEU A 232 6.64 -12.72 9.24
C LEU A 232 7.58 -11.95 8.31
N GLN A 233 8.88 -12.28 8.37
CA GLN A 233 9.92 -11.70 7.52
C GLN A 233 9.92 -12.40 6.16
N LEU A 234 10.00 -11.60 5.09
CA LEU A 234 9.87 -12.07 3.71
C LEU A 234 11.05 -11.58 2.85
N PRO A 235 11.37 -12.24 1.74
CA PRO A 235 12.31 -11.74 0.76
C PRO A 235 11.95 -10.34 0.26
N LYS A 236 12.92 -9.62 -0.30
CA LYS A 236 12.63 -8.44 -1.11
C LYS A 236 12.34 -8.84 -2.56
N ARG A 237 11.63 -7.98 -3.29
CA ARG A 237 11.33 -8.21 -4.71
C ARG A 237 12.58 -8.33 -5.57
N GLU A 238 13.62 -7.55 -5.25
CA GLU A 238 14.90 -7.52 -5.96
C GLU A 238 15.73 -8.80 -5.74
N SER A 239 15.50 -9.50 -4.62
CA SER A 239 16.16 -10.76 -4.26
C SER A 239 15.16 -11.77 -3.68
N PRO A 240 14.27 -12.36 -4.52
CA PRO A 240 13.16 -13.21 -4.06
C PRO A 240 13.57 -14.51 -3.37
N ASN A 241 14.82 -14.95 -3.53
CA ASN A 241 15.34 -16.18 -2.98
C ASN A 241 16.10 -15.99 -1.64
N GLU A 242 16.17 -14.74 -1.14
CA GLU A 242 16.91 -14.42 0.08
C GLU A 242 16.03 -13.64 1.06
N VAL A 243 15.99 -14.11 2.31
CA VAL A 243 15.34 -13.36 3.39
C VAL A 243 16.39 -12.41 4.00
N PRO A 244 16.16 -11.09 3.93
CA PRO A 244 17.12 -10.13 4.47
C PRO A 244 17.14 -10.20 6.00
N PRO A 245 18.22 -9.72 6.65
CA PRO A 245 18.28 -9.59 8.10
C PRO A 245 17.09 -8.79 8.65
N PHE A 246 16.61 -9.17 9.84
CA PHE A 246 15.56 -8.44 10.51
C PHE A 246 16.08 -7.07 10.98
N ALA A 247 15.50 -6.00 10.46
CA ALA A 247 15.90 -4.63 10.72
C ALA A 247 14.66 -3.73 10.93
N PRO A 248 14.04 -3.80 12.11
CA PRO A 248 12.86 -2.99 12.42
C PRO A 248 13.21 -1.50 12.49
N ARG A 249 12.23 -0.65 12.21
CA ARG A 249 12.31 0.80 12.30
C ARG A 249 11.41 1.26 13.45
N PRO A 250 11.97 1.50 14.64
CA PRO A 250 11.17 1.66 15.87
C PRO A 250 10.30 2.91 15.86
N LYS A 251 10.74 4.03 15.28
CA LYS A 251 9.92 5.26 15.27
C LYS A 251 8.68 5.11 14.40
N ILE A 252 8.83 4.57 13.17
CA ILE A 252 7.67 4.35 12.30
C ILE A 252 6.73 3.28 12.88
N PHE A 253 7.28 2.24 13.52
CA PHE A 253 6.50 1.22 14.21
C PHE A 253 5.63 1.85 15.32
N GLN A 254 6.22 2.71 16.15
CA GLN A 254 5.50 3.39 17.24
C GLN A 254 4.33 4.25 16.70
N VAL A 255 4.55 4.99 15.61
CA VAL A 255 3.49 5.79 14.99
C VAL A 255 2.38 4.92 14.41
N GLN A 256 2.72 3.77 13.84
CA GLN A 256 1.72 2.82 13.34
C GLN A 256 0.93 2.19 14.50
N LYS A 257 1.59 1.87 15.61
CA LYS A 257 0.94 1.35 16.82
C LYS A 257 -0.01 2.38 17.44
N GLU A 258 0.41 3.66 17.54
CA GLU A 258 -0.45 4.76 17.98
C GLU A 258 -1.67 4.92 17.05
N SER A 259 -1.47 4.81 15.76
CA SER A 259 -2.54 4.90 14.77
C SER A 259 -3.53 3.74 14.85
N ALA A 260 -3.08 2.54 15.18
CA ALA A 260 -3.95 1.39 15.42
C ALA A 260 -4.83 1.62 16.66
N GLN A 261 -4.29 2.21 17.74
CA GLN A 261 -5.07 2.60 18.92
C GLN A 261 -6.17 3.63 18.60
N TRP A 262 -5.91 4.52 17.63
CA TRP A 262 -6.95 5.44 17.14
C TRP A 262 -8.09 4.69 16.44
N SER A 263 -7.77 3.68 15.63
CA SER A 263 -8.79 2.84 14.97
C SER A 263 -9.64 2.08 15.99
N GLU A 264 -9.03 1.53 17.04
CA GLU A 264 -9.74 0.91 18.16
C GLU A 264 -10.66 1.91 18.87
N THR A 265 -10.16 3.12 19.18
CA THR A 265 -10.95 4.20 19.80
C THR A 265 -12.16 4.58 18.94
N ILE A 266 -11.97 4.63 17.63
CA ILE A 266 -13.03 4.90 16.64
C ILE A 266 -13.91 3.67 16.41
N GLN A 267 -13.50 2.47 16.84
CA GLN A 267 -14.18 1.19 16.57
C GLN A 267 -14.35 0.92 15.06
N ALA A 268 -13.29 1.12 14.29
CA ALA A 268 -13.27 0.89 12.85
C ALA A 268 -11.89 0.36 12.43
N ASP A 269 -11.58 -0.90 12.76
CA ASP A 269 -10.31 -1.53 12.44
C ASP A 269 -10.29 -2.09 11.01
N THR A 270 -11.46 -2.45 10.51
CA THR A 270 -11.63 -3.02 9.17
C THR A 270 -12.60 -2.20 8.32
N VAL A 271 -12.54 -2.44 6.99
CA VAL A 271 -13.50 -1.82 6.06
C VAL A 271 -14.94 -2.23 6.38
N GLY A 272 -15.15 -3.45 6.88
CA GLY A 272 -16.48 -3.89 7.35
C GLY A 272 -17.01 -3.02 8.49
N ASP A 273 -16.15 -2.71 9.48
CA ASP A 273 -16.51 -1.85 10.61
C ASP A 273 -16.77 -0.40 10.18
N LEU A 274 -15.91 0.14 9.31
CA LEU A 274 -16.10 1.47 8.73
C LEU A 274 -17.46 1.58 8.02
N ASN A 275 -17.78 0.61 7.15
CA ASN A 275 -19.05 0.60 6.42
C ASN A 275 -20.26 0.46 7.36
N GLU A 276 -20.13 -0.34 8.39
CA GLU A 276 -21.18 -0.50 9.41
C GLU A 276 -21.45 0.82 10.14
N ARG A 277 -20.40 1.53 10.56
CA ARG A 277 -20.55 2.85 11.20
C ARG A 277 -21.17 3.88 10.28
N ILE A 278 -20.73 3.93 9.01
CA ILE A 278 -21.32 4.84 8.00
C ILE A 278 -22.83 4.59 7.86
N THR A 279 -23.26 3.33 7.88
CA THR A 279 -24.69 2.98 7.70
C THR A 279 -25.53 3.19 8.96
N LYS A 280 -24.98 2.95 10.14
CA LYS A 280 -25.72 3.04 11.42
C LYS A 280 -25.76 4.46 12.00
N GLU A 281 -24.63 5.17 11.93
CA GLU A 281 -24.43 6.45 12.62
C GLU A 281 -24.24 7.63 11.65
N GLY A 282 -24.05 7.35 10.36
CA GLY A 282 -23.62 8.34 9.37
C GLY A 282 -22.13 8.65 9.48
N ALA A 283 -21.58 9.33 8.48
CA ALA A 283 -20.16 9.62 8.41
C ALA A 283 -19.70 10.85 9.23
N ASN A 284 -20.62 11.75 9.60
CA ASN A 284 -20.26 13.05 10.18
C ASN A 284 -19.49 12.93 11.50
N ASN A 285 -20.01 12.12 12.43
CA ASN A 285 -19.35 11.92 13.74
C ASN A 285 -17.97 11.27 13.59
N LEU A 286 -17.86 10.29 12.70
CA LEU A 286 -16.61 9.64 12.36
C LEU A 286 -15.57 10.64 11.81
N ILE A 287 -15.98 11.51 10.89
CA ILE A 287 -15.11 12.56 10.32
C ILE A 287 -14.63 13.49 11.43
N LEU A 288 -15.54 14.01 12.27
CA LEU A 288 -15.20 14.95 13.33
C LEU A 288 -14.22 14.34 14.35
N ILE A 289 -14.42 13.07 14.76
CA ILE A 289 -13.51 12.40 15.69
C ILE A 289 -12.12 12.20 15.06
N ALA A 290 -12.06 11.72 13.81
CA ALA A 290 -10.80 11.51 13.10
C ALA A 290 -10.01 12.83 12.92
N GLU A 291 -10.69 13.93 12.58
CA GLU A 291 -10.07 15.25 12.46
C GLU A 291 -9.62 15.80 13.82
N ALA A 292 -10.39 15.59 14.87
CA ALA A 292 -10.00 16.01 16.24
C ALA A 292 -8.74 15.27 16.72
N LEU A 293 -8.60 13.97 16.45
CA LEU A 293 -7.39 13.20 16.77
C LEU A 293 -6.17 13.73 16.01
N GLN A 294 -6.32 14.06 14.73
CA GLN A 294 -5.22 14.68 13.97
C GLN A 294 -4.86 16.07 14.51
N GLU A 295 -5.83 16.90 14.83
CA GLU A 295 -5.58 18.25 15.36
C GLU A 295 -4.86 18.19 16.72
N ALA A 296 -5.30 17.30 17.61
CA ALA A 296 -4.64 17.07 18.90
C ALA A 296 -3.16 16.65 18.72
N LYS A 297 -2.87 15.79 17.74
CA LYS A 297 -1.50 15.37 17.44
C LYS A 297 -0.65 16.50 16.86
N ILE A 298 -1.19 17.34 15.99
CA ILE A 298 -0.50 18.51 15.44
C ILE A 298 -0.20 19.53 16.55
N SER A 299 -1.15 19.78 17.46
CA SER A 299 -0.95 20.62 18.63
C SER A 299 0.16 20.08 19.53
N GLN A 300 0.17 18.78 19.81
CA GLN A 300 1.25 18.13 20.58
C GLN A 300 2.63 18.31 19.92
N ILE A 301 2.71 18.22 18.59
CA ILE A 301 3.97 18.46 17.86
C ILE A 301 4.40 19.92 17.99
N ALA A 302 3.47 20.88 17.90
CA ALA A 302 3.78 22.30 18.10
C ALA A 302 4.31 22.57 19.52
N GLU A 303 3.70 21.96 20.56
CA GLU A 303 4.20 22.06 21.94
C GLU A 303 5.63 21.52 22.07
N GLN A 304 5.94 20.37 21.45
CA GLN A 304 7.31 19.81 21.46
C GLN A 304 8.32 20.76 20.80
N ILE A 305 7.95 21.41 19.70
CA ILE A 305 8.81 22.41 19.03
C ILE A 305 9.08 23.59 19.96
N VAL A 306 8.04 24.13 20.58
CA VAL A 306 8.16 25.26 21.53
C VAL A 306 9.04 24.88 22.73
N GLN A 307 8.83 23.71 23.32
CA GLN A 307 9.61 23.19 24.45
C GLN A 307 11.08 22.92 24.08
N ALA A 308 11.36 22.52 22.84
CA ALA A 308 12.72 22.31 22.36
C ALA A 308 13.55 23.60 22.28
N GLY A 309 12.91 24.80 22.31
CA GLY A 309 13.56 26.11 22.27
C GLY A 309 14.50 26.26 21.05
N ASN A 310 14.91 27.47 20.74
CA ASN A 310 15.95 27.79 19.70
C ASN A 310 15.83 27.06 18.34
N ARG A 311 14.68 26.45 18.04
CA ARG A 311 14.43 25.77 16.75
C ARG A 311 13.92 26.78 15.73
N LYS A 312 14.80 27.23 14.85
CA LYS A 312 14.46 28.21 13.79
C LYS A 312 13.96 27.54 12.52
N PHE A 313 14.34 26.28 12.27
CA PHE A 313 14.02 25.55 11.05
C PHE A 313 13.20 24.28 11.38
N ILE A 314 11.92 24.30 11.05
CA ILE A 314 11.03 23.13 11.16
C ILE A 314 11.04 22.45 9.80
N MET A 315 11.75 21.30 9.71
CA MET A 315 12.06 20.60 8.47
C MET A 315 11.08 19.44 8.27
N ILE A 316 10.13 19.58 7.32
CA ILE A 316 9.07 18.58 7.08
C ILE A 316 9.37 17.79 5.82
N ALA A 317 9.62 16.49 5.94
CA ALA A 317 9.74 15.61 4.79
C ALA A 317 8.71 14.48 4.81
N GLY A 318 8.44 13.96 3.64
CA GLY A 318 7.55 12.82 3.46
C GLY A 318 7.34 12.50 1.98
N PRO A 319 6.83 11.28 1.70
CA PRO A 319 6.64 10.83 0.33
C PRO A 319 5.56 11.61 -0.40
N SER A 320 5.49 11.42 -1.72
CA SER A 320 4.46 12.07 -2.54
C SER A 320 3.04 11.77 -2.04
N SER A 321 2.18 12.78 -2.07
CA SER A 321 0.77 12.73 -1.60
C SER A 321 0.61 12.36 -0.12
N SER A 322 1.61 12.67 0.72
CA SER A 322 1.49 12.54 2.17
C SER A 322 0.76 13.70 2.85
N GLY A 323 0.45 14.78 2.13
CA GLY A 323 -0.22 15.96 2.71
C GLY A 323 0.73 16.93 3.42
N LYS A 324 2.01 17.00 3.00
CA LYS A 324 3.03 17.89 3.59
C LYS A 324 2.61 19.35 3.61
N THR A 325 2.09 19.84 2.50
CA THR A 325 1.76 21.27 2.34
C THR A 325 0.63 21.66 3.28
N THR A 326 -0.48 20.92 3.31
CA THR A 326 -1.57 21.20 4.26
C THR A 326 -1.14 21.02 5.71
N PHE A 327 -0.31 20.02 6.01
CA PHE A 327 0.23 19.81 7.35
C PHE A 327 1.12 20.98 7.78
N SER A 328 1.99 21.52 6.91
CA SER A 328 2.84 22.67 7.23
C SER A 328 2.03 23.91 7.59
N HIS A 329 0.92 24.15 6.90
CA HIS A 329 -0.01 25.25 7.22
C HIS A 329 -0.73 25.01 8.55
N ARG A 330 -1.25 23.80 8.81
CA ARG A 330 -1.89 23.46 10.09
C ARG A 330 -0.93 23.59 11.26
N LEU A 331 0.30 23.08 11.10
CA LEU A 331 1.35 23.22 12.11
C LEU A 331 1.71 24.70 12.35
N SER A 332 1.80 25.50 11.28
CA SER A 332 2.03 26.94 11.38
C SER A 332 0.95 27.65 12.20
N ILE A 333 -0.32 27.28 12.03
CA ILE A 333 -1.43 27.82 12.84
C ILE A 333 -1.23 27.46 14.32
N GLN A 334 -0.86 26.22 14.65
CA GLN A 334 -0.62 25.79 16.03
C GLN A 334 0.60 26.53 16.63
N LEU A 335 1.69 26.69 15.88
CA LEU A 335 2.86 27.45 16.31
C LEU A 335 2.51 28.93 16.58
N ALA A 336 1.69 29.53 15.72
CA ALA A 336 1.20 30.90 15.92
C ALA A 336 0.32 31.03 17.16
N ALA A 337 -0.49 30.03 17.48
CA ALA A 337 -1.29 29.98 18.71
C ALA A 337 -0.41 29.91 19.98
N HIS A 338 0.83 29.43 19.85
CA HIS A 338 1.86 29.44 20.90
C HIS A 338 2.74 30.71 20.88
N GLY A 339 2.41 31.74 20.08
CA GLY A 339 3.12 33.01 20.04
C GLY A 339 4.31 33.08 19.09
N MET A 340 4.58 32.03 18.31
CA MET A 340 5.62 32.06 17.27
C MET A 340 5.11 32.72 15.98
N LYS A 341 6.02 33.14 15.11
CA LYS A 341 5.72 33.68 13.78
C LYS A 341 6.24 32.74 12.69
N PRO A 342 5.44 31.75 12.25
CA PRO A 342 5.86 30.78 11.27
C PRO A 342 5.81 31.33 9.84
N HIS A 343 6.85 31.02 9.05
CA HIS A 343 6.95 31.32 7.63
C HIS A 343 7.03 30.00 6.84
N PRO A 344 5.96 29.54 6.18
CA PRO A 344 5.98 28.36 5.34
C PRO A 344 6.83 28.56 4.09
N ILE A 345 7.74 27.63 3.78
CA ILE A 345 8.60 27.65 2.59
C ILE A 345 8.64 26.24 1.97
N GLY A 346 8.40 26.15 0.66
CA GLY A 346 8.61 24.91 -0.10
C GLY A 346 10.05 24.82 -0.62
N VAL A 347 10.73 23.71 -0.37
CA VAL A 347 12.06 23.42 -0.95
C VAL A 347 11.99 23.40 -2.48
N ASP A 348 10.86 23.06 -3.05
CA ASP A 348 10.61 23.06 -4.49
C ASP A 348 10.83 24.44 -5.14
N ASN A 349 10.78 25.54 -4.37
CA ASN A 349 11.15 26.87 -4.84
C ASN A 349 12.65 27.02 -5.19
N TYR A 350 13.48 26.12 -4.68
CA TYR A 350 14.91 26.07 -4.92
C TYR A 350 15.31 25.10 -6.03
N PHE A 351 14.38 24.56 -6.83
CA PHE A 351 14.75 23.77 -8.00
C PHE A 351 15.69 24.56 -8.92
N VAL A 352 16.67 23.88 -9.48
CA VAL A 352 17.44 24.40 -10.62
C VAL A 352 16.51 24.56 -11.81
N ASN A 353 16.89 25.37 -12.82
CA ASN A 353 16.06 25.48 -14.02
C ASN A 353 15.87 24.10 -14.66
N ARG A 354 14.73 23.89 -15.32
CA ARG A 354 14.37 22.56 -15.85
C ARG A 354 15.44 21.94 -16.75
N GLU A 355 16.06 22.74 -17.58
CA GLU A 355 17.15 22.30 -18.48
C GLU A 355 18.42 21.86 -17.75
N ASP A 356 18.63 22.36 -16.51
CA ASP A 356 19.78 22.02 -15.66
C ASP A 356 19.47 20.81 -14.75
N THR A 357 18.22 20.30 -14.75
CA THR A 357 17.81 19.14 -13.92
C THR A 357 18.53 17.88 -14.37
N PRO A 358 19.16 17.09 -13.47
CA PRO A 358 19.80 15.82 -13.80
C PRO A 358 18.85 14.86 -14.51
N LEU A 359 19.38 14.02 -15.39
CA LEU A 359 18.62 12.97 -16.06
C LEU A 359 18.73 11.64 -15.29
N ASP A 360 17.65 10.87 -15.30
CA ASP A 360 17.65 9.49 -14.82
C ASP A 360 18.32 8.52 -15.80
N SER A 361 18.42 7.25 -15.44
CA SER A 361 19.00 6.19 -16.30
C SER A 361 18.25 5.97 -17.63
N ASN A 362 17.04 6.50 -17.77
CA ASN A 362 16.21 6.40 -18.96
C ASN A 362 16.25 7.68 -19.82
N GLY A 363 17.03 8.70 -19.40
CA GLY A 363 17.14 9.98 -20.09
C GLY A 363 16.00 10.97 -19.80
N ASN A 364 15.20 10.74 -18.76
CA ASN A 364 14.16 11.67 -18.29
C ASN A 364 14.70 12.56 -17.18
N TYR A 365 14.15 13.77 -17.03
CA TYR A 365 14.48 14.64 -15.91
C TYR A 365 14.14 13.99 -14.56
N ASN A 366 15.15 13.92 -13.67
CA ASN A 366 15.02 13.36 -12.33
C ASN A 366 14.78 14.47 -11.29
N PHE A 367 13.52 14.81 -11.07
CA PHE A 367 13.13 15.81 -10.07
C PHE A 367 13.15 15.28 -8.62
N GLU A 368 13.36 13.97 -8.43
CA GLU A 368 13.35 13.34 -7.11
C GLU A 368 14.76 13.28 -6.48
N CYS A 369 15.83 13.59 -7.21
CA CYS A 369 17.19 13.62 -6.67
C CYS A 369 17.52 14.95 -5.99
N LEU A 370 18.48 14.94 -5.05
CA LEU A 370 18.88 16.14 -4.32
C LEU A 370 19.52 17.20 -5.23
N GLU A 371 20.20 16.76 -6.27
CA GLU A 371 20.89 17.60 -7.25
C GLU A 371 19.93 18.41 -8.15
N ALA A 372 18.63 18.08 -8.13
CA ALA A 372 17.58 18.92 -8.74
C ALA A 372 17.33 20.21 -7.93
N ILE A 373 17.80 20.25 -6.69
CA ILE A 373 17.70 21.44 -5.81
C ILE A 373 19.04 22.19 -5.83
N ASP A 374 18.99 23.53 -5.90
CA ASP A 374 20.13 24.38 -5.68
C ASP A 374 20.48 24.42 -4.17
N VAL A 375 21.14 23.35 -3.72
CA VAL A 375 21.52 23.17 -2.32
C VAL A 375 22.41 24.29 -1.83
N LYS A 376 23.26 24.85 -2.71
CA LYS A 376 24.15 25.97 -2.37
C LYS A 376 23.35 27.22 -2.03
N GLN A 377 22.47 27.65 -2.93
CA GLN A 377 21.61 28.82 -2.71
C GLN A 377 20.71 28.64 -1.49
N PHE A 378 20.13 27.44 -1.32
CA PHE A 378 19.33 27.13 -0.13
C PHE A 378 20.11 27.35 1.17
N ASN A 379 21.36 26.83 1.26
CA ASN A 379 22.19 26.99 2.45
C ASN A 379 22.64 28.46 2.67
N GLU A 380 22.96 29.19 1.61
CA GLU A 380 23.32 30.62 1.68
C GLU A 380 22.15 31.43 2.24
N ASP A 381 20.95 31.28 1.70
CA ASP A 381 19.74 31.99 2.13
C ASP A 381 19.37 31.64 3.57
N MET A 382 19.31 30.36 3.92
CA MET A 382 18.95 29.92 5.28
C MET A 382 20.00 30.38 6.31
N SER A 383 21.27 30.38 5.96
CA SER A 383 22.32 30.88 6.87
C SER A 383 22.27 32.39 7.04
N ALA A 384 21.94 33.15 6.00
CA ALA A 384 21.74 34.62 6.07
C ALA A 384 20.53 34.96 6.95
N LEU A 385 19.41 34.24 6.77
CA LEU A 385 18.22 34.38 7.62
C LEU A 385 18.52 34.07 9.09
N LEU A 386 19.32 33.02 9.37
CA LEU A 386 19.71 32.67 10.73
C LEU A 386 20.55 33.76 11.41
N ARG A 387 21.35 34.51 10.62
CA ARG A 387 22.11 35.68 11.11
C ARG A 387 21.23 36.96 11.25
N GLY A 388 19.95 36.90 10.89
CA GLY A 388 19.02 38.02 10.91
C GLY A 388 19.21 38.98 9.73
N GLU A 389 19.82 38.53 8.63
CA GLU A 389 19.94 39.28 7.39
C GLU A 389 18.62 39.22 6.60
N GLU A 390 18.36 40.19 5.74
CA GLU A 390 17.22 40.19 4.83
C GLU A 390 17.57 39.42 3.56
N VAL A 391 16.71 38.49 3.14
CA VAL A 391 16.91 37.64 1.97
C VAL A 391 15.70 37.69 1.06
N GLU A 392 15.93 37.83 -0.25
CA GLU A 392 14.88 37.67 -1.27
C GLU A 392 14.74 36.16 -1.58
N LEU A 393 13.58 35.58 -1.26
CA LEU A 393 13.30 34.17 -1.46
C LEU A 393 12.93 33.87 -2.92
N PRO A 394 13.48 32.80 -3.52
CA PRO A 394 13.12 32.40 -4.87
C PRO A 394 11.71 31.79 -4.93
N ARG A 395 11.12 31.79 -6.13
CA ARG A 395 9.93 31.03 -6.48
C ARG A 395 10.19 30.22 -7.75
N PHE A 396 9.82 28.95 -7.75
CA PHE A 396 9.92 28.13 -8.95
C PHE A 396 8.60 28.13 -9.73
N ASN A 397 8.69 28.50 -11.00
CA ASN A 397 7.55 28.51 -11.90
C ASN A 397 7.46 27.17 -12.65
N PHE A 398 6.60 26.25 -12.20
CA PHE A 398 6.43 24.92 -12.79
C PHE A 398 5.97 24.93 -14.25
N LYS A 399 5.33 26.02 -14.73
CA LYS A 399 4.89 26.13 -16.14
C LYS A 399 6.07 26.45 -17.06
N THR A 400 6.90 27.42 -16.67
CA THR A 400 8.09 27.83 -17.46
C THR A 400 9.28 26.93 -17.19
N GLY A 401 9.36 26.32 -16.00
CA GLY A 401 10.52 25.55 -15.53
C GLY A 401 11.69 26.42 -15.11
N LEU A 402 11.43 27.66 -14.70
CA LEU A 402 12.45 28.64 -14.32
C LEU A 402 12.26 29.07 -12.86
N ARG A 403 13.37 29.36 -12.19
CA ARG A 403 13.40 30.03 -10.89
C ARG A 403 13.29 31.55 -11.10
N GLU A 404 12.42 32.20 -10.36
CA GLU A 404 12.09 33.62 -10.46
C GLU A 404 12.23 34.29 -9.10
N TYR A 405 12.63 35.55 -9.09
CA TYR A 405 12.62 36.43 -7.91
C TYR A 405 11.55 37.49 -8.10
N LYS A 406 10.65 37.63 -7.12
CA LYS A 406 9.43 38.46 -7.24
C LYS A 406 9.31 39.54 -6.14
N GLY A 407 10.41 39.82 -5.43
CA GLY A 407 10.42 40.78 -4.33
C GLY A 407 9.89 40.19 -3.02
N ASP A 408 9.95 38.89 -2.84
CA ASP A 408 9.55 38.21 -1.58
C ASP A 408 10.72 38.26 -0.57
N PHE A 409 10.85 39.39 0.12
CA PHE A 409 11.89 39.59 1.13
C PHE A 409 11.48 39.05 2.49
N LEU A 410 12.37 38.35 3.17
CA LEU A 410 12.19 37.83 4.51
C LEU A 410 13.40 38.18 5.38
N LYS A 411 13.12 38.57 6.63
CA LYS A 411 14.10 38.73 7.71
C LYS A 411 13.56 38.10 8.99
N LEU A 412 14.34 37.25 9.64
CA LEU A 412 13.89 36.60 10.86
C LEU A 412 14.14 37.45 12.10
N GLY A 413 13.12 37.62 12.93
CA GLY A 413 13.21 38.08 14.30
C GLY A 413 13.34 36.94 15.31
N GLU A 414 13.19 37.32 16.59
CA GLU A 414 13.38 36.35 17.70
C GLU A 414 12.29 35.26 17.71
N GLU A 415 11.04 35.64 17.46
CA GLU A 415 9.87 34.73 17.48
C GLU A 415 9.62 34.06 16.10
N ASP A 416 10.33 34.47 15.06
CA ASP A 416 10.14 33.95 13.71
C ASP A 416 10.76 32.55 13.57
N VAL A 417 10.03 31.65 12.88
CA VAL A 417 10.47 30.29 12.54
C VAL A 417 10.13 29.96 11.10
N LEU A 418 10.99 29.23 10.43
CA LEU A 418 10.75 28.73 9.07
C LEU A 418 10.14 27.34 9.12
N VAL A 419 8.99 27.16 8.50
CA VAL A 419 8.34 25.86 8.33
C VAL A 419 8.61 25.39 6.91
N ILE A 420 9.66 24.59 6.75
CA ILE A 420 10.21 24.20 5.45
C ILE A 420 9.71 22.80 5.10
N GLU A 421 9.02 22.69 3.96
CA GLU A 421 8.54 21.39 3.48
C GLU A 421 9.21 21.00 2.15
N GLY A 422 9.54 19.71 2.03
CA GLY A 422 10.10 19.13 0.81
C GLY A 422 10.56 17.68 1.03
N ILE A 423 10.74 16.95 -0.06
CA ILE A 423 11.12 15.53 0.03
C ILE A 423 12.49 15.31 0.65
N HIS A 424 13.39 16.29 0.55
CA HIS A 424 14.77 16.23 1.05
C HIS A 424 15.00 16.84 2.44
N CYS A 425 13.97 17.35 3.12
CA CYS A 425 14.13 18.06 4.39
C CYS A 425 14.74 17.22 5.54
N LEU A 426 14.72 15.89 5.46
CA LEU A 426 15.40 15.01 6.42
C LEU A 426 16.83 14.65 6.02
N ASN A 427 17.24 14.95 4.79
CA ASN A 427 18.60 14.70 4.32
C ASN A 427 19.52 15.84 4.80
N ASP A 428 20.49 15.53 5.66
CA ASP A 428 21.41 16.53 6.20
C ASP A 428 22.29 17.22 5.12
N LYS A 429 22.42 16.63 3.94
CA LYS A 429 23.11 17.29 2.81
C LYS A 429 22.37 18.53 2.32
N LEU A 430 21.02 18.56 2.39
CA LEU A 430 20.23 19.74 2.02
C LEU A 430 20.54 20.95 2.91
N SER A 431 20.72 20.72 4.21
CA SER A 431 20.88 21.78 5.22
C SER A 431 22.22 21.65 5.95
N SER A 432 23.30 21.36 5.20
CA SER A 432 24.61 21.02 5.76
C SER A 432 25.30 22.18 6.48
N SER A 433 25.01 23.44 6.12
CA SER A 433 25.56 24.62 6.77
C SER A 433 24.77 25.10 7.99
N LEU A 434 23.61 24.50 8.27
CA LEU A 434 22.77 24.88 9.40
C LEU A 434 23.12 24.06 10.65
N PRO A 435 23.27 24.69 11.82
CA PRO A 435 23.48 23.99 13.10
C PRO A 435 22.39 22.98 13.39
N SER A 436 22.73 21.79 13.88
CA SER A 436 21.75 20.75 14.18
C SER A 436 20.74 21.19 15.26
N GLU A 437 21.19 21.97 16.24
CA GLU A 437 20.37 22.52 17.31
C GLU A 437 19.34 23.57 16.84
N SER A 438 19.51 24.14 15.65
CA SER A 438 18.55 25.06 15.06
C SER A 438 17.41 24.37 14.30
N LYS A 439 17.51 23.05 14.09
CA LYS A 439 16.58 22.25 13.29
C LYS A 439 15.63 21.40 14.15
N PHE A 440 14.38 21.27 13.73
CA PHE A 440 13.43 20.29 14.21
C PHE A 440 12.87 19.50 13.02
N LYS A 441 13.10 18.21 12.98
CA LYS A 441 12.82 17.35 11.83
C LYS A 441 11.53 16.57 12.00
N ILE A 442 10.63 16.66 11.03
CA ILE A 442 9.34 15.97 11.03
C ILE A 442 9.23 15.07 9.80
N TYR A 443 8.93 13.80 10.02
CA TYR A 443 8.54 12.89 8.94
C TYR A 443 7.03 12.75 8.90
N ILE A 444 6.43 13.00 7.72
CA ILE A 444 4.98 12.81 7.50
C ILE A 444 4.72 11.77 6.43
N SER A 445 3.82 10.83 6.71
CA SER A 445 3.36 9.84 5.72
C SER A 445 1.90 9.48 5.94
N ALA A 446 1.18 9.15 4.86
CA ALA A 446 -0.17 8.61 4.96
C ALA A 446 -0.12 7.10 5.21
N LEU A 447 0.15 6.72 6.45
CA LEU A 447 0.22 5.32 6.90
C LEU A 447 -1.19 4.79 7.11
N THR A 448 -1.71 4.05 6.12
CA THR A 448 -3.08 3.53 6.19
C THR A 448 -3.28 2.68 7.44
N GLN A 449 -4.23 3.07 8.27
CA GLN A 449 -4.57 2.42 9.56
C GLN A 449 -5.55 1.27 9.36
N LEU A 450 -6.46 1.42 8.39
CA LEU A 450 -7.56 0.50 8.11
C LEU A 450 -7.07 -0.72 7.33
N ASN A 451 -7.58 -1.90 7.68
CA ASN A 451 -7.43 -3.12 6.90
C ASN A 451 -8.71 -3.44 6.12
N ILE A 452 -8.61 -4.21 5.04
CA ILE A 452 -9.81 -4.75 4.35
C ILE A 452 -10.55 -5.68 5.33
N ASP A 453 -9.81 -6.63 5.90
CA ASP A 453 -10.20 -7.54 6.97
C ASP A 453 -8.94 -7.90 7.80
N GLU A 454 -9.07 -8.73 8.82
CA GLU A 454 -7.97 -9.07 9.74
C GLU A 454 -6.73 -9.65 9.05
N HIS A 455 -6.88 -10.28 7.87
CA HIS A 455 -5.80 -10.93 7.13
C HIS A 455 -5.40 -10.22 5.84
N ASN A 456 -6.13 -9.17 5.43
CA ASN A 456 -5.90 -8.41 4.20
C ASN A 456 -5.62 -6.94 4.49
N ARG A 457 -4.35 -6.60 4.52
CA ARG A 457 -3.88 -5.24 4.74
C ARG A 457 -4.09 -4.35 3.51
N ILE A 458 -4.40 -3.08 3.74
CA ILE A 458 -4.37 -2.05 2.70
C ILE A 458 -2.93 -1.49 2.59
N PRO A 459 -2.29 -1.61 1.42
CA PRO A 459 -0.97 -1.02 1.21
C PRO A 459 -1.02 0.51 1.30
N THR A 460 -0.12 1.11 2.06
CA THR A 460 0.05 2.57 2.16
C THR A 460 0.25 3.22 0.78
N THR A 461 0.88 2.51 -0.15
CA THR A 461 1.10 2.94 -1.53
C THR A 461 -0.20 3.13 -2.29
N ASP A 462 -1.23 2.31 -2.03
CA ASP A 462 -2.52 2.40 -2.73
C ASP A 462 -3.29 3.65 -2.33
N GLY A 463 -3.35 3.96 -1.03
CA GLY A 463 -3.98 5.19 -0.54
C GLY A 463 -3.29 6.45 -1.14
N ARG A 464 -1.95 6.47 -1.14
CA ARG A 464 -1.19 7.60 -1.71
C ARG A 464 -1.32 7.71 -3.23
N LEU A 465 -1.37 6.57 -3.95
CA LEU A 465 -1.62 6.59 -5.40
C LEU A 465 -3.01 7.16 -5.71
N ILE A 466 -4.04 6.74 -4.97
CA ILE A 466 -5.41 7.25 -5.13
C ILE A 466 -5.46 8.75 -4.80
N ARG A 467 -4.85 9.19 -3.69
CA ARG A 467 -4.70 10.62 -3.36
C ARG A 467 -4.05 11.39 -4.52
N ARG A 468 -2.96 10.86 -5.10
CA ARG A 468 -2.25 11.49 -6.21
C ARG A 468 -3.09 11.55 -7.48
N ILE A 469 -3.80 10.48 -7.84
CA ILE A 469 -4.69 10.46 -9.01
C ILE A 469 -5.74 11.56 -8.90
N VAL A 470 -6.38 11.69 -7.75
CA VAL A 470 -7.43 12.69 -7.52
C VAL A 470 -6.86 14.11 -7.56
N ARG A 471 -5.75 14.37 -6.85
CA ARG A 471 -5.09 15.68 -6.84
C ARG A 471 -4.60 16.09 -8.22
N ASP A 472 -3.84 15.23 -8.89
CA ASP A 472 -3.17 15.56 -10.15
C ASP A 472 -4.19 15.81 -11.27
N ALA A 473 -5.32 15.10 -11.26
CA ALA A 473 -6.43 15.38 -12.17
C ALA A 473 -7.05 16.75 -11.92
N ARG A 474 -7.21 17.16 -10.65
CA ARG A 474 -7.83 18.43 -10.26
C ARG A 474 -6.91 19.63 -10.47
N THR A 475 -5.64 19.54 -10.07
CA THR A 475 -4.74 20.71 -9.96
C THR A 475 -3.66 20.78 -11.04
N ARG A 476 -3.28 19.63 -11.62
CA ARG A 476 -2.15 19.54 -12.56
C ARG A 476 -2.57 19.16 -13.98
N GLY A 477 -3.86 18.90 -14.21
CA GLY A 477 -4.39 18.48 -15.50
C GLY A 477 -3.86 17.13 -15.99
N ALA A 478 -3.28 16.30 -15.09
CA ALA A 478 -2.76 15.00 -15.45
C ALA A 478 -3.85 13.93 -15.40
N SER A 479 -3.92 13.05 -16.41
CA SER A 479 -4.86 11.93 -16.40
C SER A 479 -4.46 10.86 -15.40
N ALA A 480 -5.42 10.03 -14.96
CA ALA A 480 -5.13 8.87 -14.11
C ALA A 480 -4.12 7.92 -14.75
N LYS A 481 -4.18 7.73 -16.09
CA LYS A 481 -3.20 6.97 -16.87
C LYS A 481 -1.79 7.53 -16.68
N ALA A 482 -1.59 8.84 -16.87
CA ALA A 482 -0.28 9.46 -16.71
C ALA A 482 0.25 9.31 -15.28
N THR A 483 -0.61 9.48 -14.27
CA THR A 483 -0.24 9.32 -12.85
C THR A 483 0.17 7.88 -12.53
N ILE A 484 -0.57 6.87 -13.00
CA ILE A 484 -0.22 5.45 -12.81
C ILE A 484 1.10 5.13 -13.52
N GLY A 485 1.28 5.59 -14.76
CA GLY A 485 2.50 5.34 -15.54
C GLY A 485 3.77 5.87 -14.88
N MET A 486 3.68 7.03 -14.20
CA MET A 486 4.81 7.63 -13.46
C MET A 486 5.04 7.01 -12.07
N TRP A 487 4.10 6.24 -11.52
CA TRP A 487 4.13 5.82 -10.11
C TRP A 487 5.37 5.04 -9.72
N ASN A 488 5.85 4.16 -10.58
CA ASN A 488 7.06 3.37 -10.33
C ASN A 488 8.31 4.25 -10.20
N SER A 489 8.43 5.33 -10.97
CA SER A 489 9.53 6.29 -10.87
C SER A 489 9.47 7.05 -9.55
N VAL A 490 8.28 7.53 -9.17
CA VAL A 490 8.06 8.19 -7.87
C VAL A 490 8.45 7.27 -6.71
N ARG A 491 8.01 6.00 -6.76
CA ARG A 491 8.35 5.01 -5.71
C ARG A 491 9.87 4.80 -5.58
N ARG A 492 10.58 4.72 -6.68
CA ARG A 492 12.05 4.60 -6.69
C ARG A 492 12.70 5.83 -6.05
N GLY A 493 12.27 7.03 -6.43
CA GLY A 493 12.76 8.26 -5.82
C GLY A 493 12.54 8.32 -4.30
N GLU A 494 11.37 7.84 -3.82
CA GLU A 494 11.08 7.73 -2.39
C GLU A 494 12.02 6.75 -1.66
N GLU A 495 12.27 5.59 -2.26
CA GLU A 495 13.16 4.54 -1.73
C GLU A 495 14.63 5.00 -1.64
N GLU A 496 15.07 5.81 -2.59
CA GLU A 496 16.43 6.34 -2.64
C GLU A 496 16.62 7.60 -1.77
N ASN A 497 15.65 8.51 -1.75
CA ASN A 497 15.84 9.87 -1.24
C ASN A 497 15.04 10.21 0.03
N ILE A 498 14.07 9.40 0.44
CA ILE A 498 13.21 9.72 1.60
C ILE A 498 13.32 8.66 2.70
N PHE A 499 13.03 7.40 2.39
CA PHE A 499 12.96 6.33 3.39
C PHE A 499 14.26 6.02 4.13
N PRO A 500 15.48 6.23 3.56
CA PRO A 500 16.71 6.07 4.30
C PRO A 500 16.86 7.07 5.46
N TYR A 501 16.23 8.25 5.36
CA TYR A 501 16.36 9.32 6.34
C TYR A 501 15.19 9.40 7.34
N GLN A 502 14.12 8.62 7.17
CA GLN A 502 12.91 8.76 7.98
C GLN A 502 13.16 8.60 9.49
N GLU A 503 14.02 7.66 9.91
CA GLU A 503 14.34 7.44 11.32
C GLU A 503 15.18 8.57 11.96
N SER A 504 15.72 9.51 11.17
CA SER A 504 16.42 10.71 11.67
C SER A 504 15.46 11.82 12.13
N ALA A 505 14.17 11.71 11.87
CA ALA A 505 13.17 12.69 12.32
C ALA A 505 13.09 12.75 13.85
N ASP A 506 12.89 13.95 14.41
CA ASP A 506 12.59 14.13 15.83
C ASP A 506 11.21 13.60 16.18
N VAL A 507 10.24 13.81 15.27
CA VAL A 507 8.86 13.32 15.40
C VAL A 507 8.33 12.83 14.06
N MET A 508 7.41 11.88 14.11
CA MET A 508 6.69 11.39 12.93
C MET A 508 5.18 11.64 13.07
N PHE A 509 4.54 11.94 11.94
CA PHE A 509 3.10 12.19 11.86
C PHE A 509 2.43 11.31 10.83
N ASN A 510 1.35 10.63 11.21
CA ASN A 510 0.50 9.89 10.27
C ASN A 510 -0.62 10.80 9.76
N SER A 511 -0.59 11.10 8.46
CA SER A 511 -1.59 11.95 7.80
C SER A 511 -2.79 11.18 7.24
N ALA A 512 -2.83 9.85 7.38
CA ALA A 512 -3.97 9.07 6.91
C ALA A 512 -5.20 9.33 7.80
N LEU A 513 -6.35 9.44 7.15
CA LEU A 513 -7.66 9.55 7.80
C LEU A 513 -8.44 8.25 7.56
N ILE A 514 -9.04 7.71 8.60
CA ILE A 514 -9.70 6.41 8.53
C ILE A 514 -10.83 6.36 7.48
N TYR A 515 -11.48 7.49 7.22
CA TYR A 515 -12.59 7.61 6.27
C TYR A 515 -12.15 8.02 4.85
N GLU A 516 -10.87 8.35 4.64
CA GLU A 516 -10.41 9.00 3.40
C GLU A 516 -10.68 8.21 2.13
N LEU A 517 -10.52 6.86 2.18
CA LEU A 517 -10.73 6.02 1.01
C LEU A 517 -12.22 5.94 0.62
N ALA A 518 -13.12 6.03 1.58
CA ALA A 518 -14.55 6.14 1.33
C ALA A 518 -14.93 7.44 0.61
N VAL A 519 -14.23 8.53 0.90
CA VAL A 519 -14.40 9.83 0.21
C VAL A 519 -13.70 9.80 -1.15
N LEU A 520 -12.42 9.43 -1.19
CA LEU A 520 -11.61 9.43 -2.41
C LEU A 520 -12.18 8.53 -3.51
N LYS A 521 -12.87 7.45 -3.13
CA LYS A 521 -13.58 6.56 -4.05
C LYS A 521 -14.44 7.33 -5.04
N LEU A 522 -15.24 8.30 -4.57
CA LEU A 522 -16.17 9.05 -5.41
C LEU A 522 -15.49 9.89 -6.49
N TYR A 523 -14.26 10.32 -6.21
CA TYR A 523 -13.44 11.10 -7.15
C TYR A 523 -12.58 10.21 -8.05
N ALA A 524 -12.03 9.12 -7.49
CA ALA A 524 -11.09 8.26 -8.20
C ALA A 524 -11.77 7.32 -9.22
N GLU A 525 -12.96 6.78 -8.92
CA GLU A 525 -13.64 5.82 -9.80
C GLU A 525 -13.85 6.35 -11.21
N PRO A 526 -14.42 7.55 -11.44
CA PRO A 526 -14.59 8.07 -12.80
C PRO A 526 -13.27 8.21 -13.56
N LEU A 527 -12.20 8.65 -12.86
CA LEU A 527 -10.87 8.80 -13.44
C LEU A 527 -10.24 7.45 -13.84
N LEU A 528 -10.42 6.42 -13.01
CA LEU A 528 -9.92 5.07 -13.28
C LEU A 528 -10.70 4.38 -14.39
N PHE A 529 -12.02 4.60 -14.50
CA PHE A 529 -12.85 4.06 -15.59
C PHE A 529 -12.52 4.68 -16.95
N SER A 530 -11.87 5.84 -17.01
CA SER A 530 -11.43 6.44 -18.27
C SER A 530 -10.31 5.65 -18.97
N ILE A 531 -9.61 4.76 -18.25
CA ILE A 531 -8.51 3.95 -18.80
C ILE A 531 -9.07 2.72 -19.51
N THR A 532 -8.76 2.58 -20.82
CA THR A 532 -9.30 1.53 -21.66
C THR A 532 -8.45 0.25 -21.63
N LYS A 533 -9.00 -0.86 -22.14
CA LYS A 533 -8.33 -2.19 -22.09
C LYS A 533 -7.05 -2.28 -22.91
N GLU A 534 -6.89 -1.40 -23.87
CA GLU A 534 -5.75 -1.33 -24.78
C GLU A 534 -4.54 -0.64 -24.14
N GLU A 535 -4.72 0.00 -22.98
CA GLU A 535 -3.70 0.78 -22.31
C GLU A 535 -2.95 -0.06 -21.25
N PRO A 536 -1.61 0.09 -21.13
CA PRO A 536 -0.80 -0.68 -20.19
C PRO A 536 -1.26 -0.54 -18.73
N GLU A 537 -1.75 0.65 -18.35
CA GLU A 537 -2.20 0.98 -17.00
C GLU A 537 -3.55 0.37 -16.63
N TYR A 538 -4.26 -0.25 -17.58
CA TYR A 538 -5.59 -0.84 -17.35
C TYR A 538 -5.61 -1.89 -16.24
N ALA A 539 -4.58 -2.73 -16.17
CA ALA A 539 -4.51 -3.78 -15.15
C ALA A 539 -4.50 -3.18 -13.73
N GLU A 540 -3.71 -2.12 -13.52
CA GLU A 540 -3.63 -1.41 -12.26
C GLU A 540 -4.90 -0.61 -11.96
N ALA A 541 -5.44 0.10 -12.95
CA ALA A 541 -6.72 0.79 -12.79
C ALA A 541 -7.84 -0.18 -12.37
N LYS A 542 -7.88 -1.38 -12.98
CA LYS A 542 -8.86 -2.41 -12.64
C LYS A 542 -8.65 -2.99 -11.23
N ARG A 543 -7.39 -3.09 -10.80
CA ARG A 543 -7.04 -3.50 -9.43
C ARG A 543 -7.55 -2.48 -8.41
N LEU A 544 -7.28 -1.19 -8.64
CA LEU A 544 -7.72 -0.10 -7.77
C LEU A 544 -9.26 0.01 -7.72
N LEU A 545 -9.95 -0.12 -8.86
CA LEU A 545 -11.41 -0.14 -8.88
C LEU A 545 -11.99 -1.28 -8.04
N LYS A 546 -11.43 -2.50 -8.16
CA LYS A 546 -11.85 -3.63 -7.31
C LYS A 546 -11.57 -3.40 -5.83
N PHE A 547 -10.48 -2.73 -5.53
CA PHE A 547 -10.15 -2.34 -4.17
C PHE A 547 -11.15 -1.33 -3.61
N LEU A 548 -11.47 -0.28 -4.37
CA LEU A 548 -12.46 0.72 -3.96
C LEU A 548 -13.88 0.16 -3.81
N ASP A 549 -14.19 -0.94 -4.47
CA ASP A 549 -15.49 -1.64 -4.31
C ASP A 549 -15.78 -2.12 -2.88
N TYR A 550 -14.78 -2.23 -2.01
CA TYR A 550 -15.01 -2.61 -0.60
C TYR A 550 -15.64 -1.50 0.23
N PHE A 551 -15.46 -0.25 -0.17
CA PHE A 551 -15.89 0.93 0.58
C PHE A 551 -17.27 1.41 0.17
N LEU A 552 -18.07 1.84 1.13
CA LEU A 552 -19.21 2.71 0.88
C LEU A 552 -18.70 4.13 0.60
N GLY A 553 -19.30 4.82 -0.38
CA GLY A 553 -18.90 6.19 -0.71
C GLY A 553 -19.42 7.19 0.33
N VAL A 554 -18.55 8.11 0.76
CA VAL A 554 -18.90 9.20 1.68
C VAL A 554 -18.70 10.54 0.95
N PRO A 555 -19.74 11.41 0.89
CA PRO A 555 -19.62 12.74 0.32
C PRO A 555 -18.61 13.61 1.09
N SER A 556 -18.01 14.60 0.41
CA SER A 556 -16.96 15.45 1.00
C SER A 556 -17.47 16.68 1.75
N GLU A 557 -18.79 16.94 1.76
CA GLU A 557 -19.39 18.18 2.29
C GLU A 557 -19.11 18.38 3.79
N SER A 558 -19.08 17.30 4.57
CA SER A 558 -18.88 17.35 6.03
C SER A 558 -17.40 17.44 6.43
N ILE A 559 -16.47 17.40 5.49
CA ILE A 559 -15.02 17.47 5.78
C ILE A 559 -14.65 18.91 6.10
N PRO A 560 -13.98 19.19 7.23
CA PRO A 560 -13.52 20.53 7.57
C PRO A 560 -12.63 21.13 6.47
N SER A 561 -12.71 22.47 6.29
CA SER A 561 -11.95 23.16 5.25
C SER A 561 -10.43 23.11 5.44
N ASN A 562 -9.96 22.92 6.69
CA ASN A 562 -8.55 22.77 7.04
C ASN A 562 -8.06 21.30 7.04
N SER A 563 -8.92 20.34 6.69
CA SER A 563 -8.53 18.91 6.61
C SER A 563 -7.42 18.67 5.59
N ILE A 564 -6.49 17.77 5.91
CA ILE A 564 -5.46 17.31 4.97
C ILE A 564 -6.10 16.71 3.70
N LEU A 565 -7.27 16.09 3.82
CA LEU A 565 -7.96 15.50 2.68
C LEU A 565 -8.40 16.54 1.64
N ARG A 566 -8.59 17.80 2.05
CA ARG A 566 -8.93 18.91 1.15
C ARG A 566 -7.83 19.24 0.13
N GLU A 567 -6.57 18.95 0.44
CA GLU A 567 -5.47 19.02 -0.55
C GLU A 567 -5.78 18.20 -1.81
N PHE A 568 -6.48 17.08 -1.65
CA PHE A 568 -6.78 16.15 -2.74
C PHE A 568 -8.15 16.42 -3.38
N VAL A 569 -9.20 16.54 -2.56
CA VAL A 569 -10.57 16.67 -3.07
C VAL A 569 -11.02 18.13 -3.33
N GLY A 570 -10.24 19.11 -2.89
CA GLY A 570 -10.54 20.52 -3.08
C GLY A 570 -11.41 21.14 -1.98
N ASN A 571 -11.77 22.42 -2.16
CA ASN A 571 -12.53 23.24 -1.22
C ASN A 571 -11.87 23.37 0.16
N GLY A 572 -10.53 23.39 0.20
CA GLY A 572 -9.73 23.70 1.38
C GLY A 572 -9.62 25.21 1.60
N CYS A 573 -9.23 25.60 2.82
CA CYS A 573 -8.93 26.98 3.18
C CYS A 573 -7.48 27.40 2.88
N PHE A 574 -6.63 26.45 2.48
CA PHE A 574 -5.23 26.69 2.13
C PHE A 574 -5.05 26.66 0.61
N ASP A 575 -4.20 27.54 0.10
CA ASP A 575 -3.73 27.52 -1.28
C ASP A 575 -2.61 26.48 -1.42
N VAL A 576 -2.95 25.28 -1.97
CA VAL A 576 -2.06 24.13 -2.08
C VAL A 576 -2.06 23.51 -3.49
#